data_40a0e62b17d89b50277423ec3c046f85
#
_entry.id   40a0e62b17d89b50277423ec3c046f85
#
_cell.length_a   1.000
_cell.length_b   1.000
_cell.length_c   1.000
_cell.angle_alpha   90.00
_cell.angle_beta   90.00
_cell.angle_gamma   90.00
#
_symmetry.space_group_name_H-M   'P 1'
#
loop_
_entity.id
_entity.type
_entity.pdbx_description
1 polymer ?
#
loop_
_entity_poly.entity_id
_entity_poly.type
_entity_poly.pdbx_seq_one_letter_code
_entity_poly.pdbx_strand_id
1 'polypeptide(L)'
;MSSYLRQKFRFSSIWSSSSSSSEEEKETETEREQLAPLEHQVQEEEKDQQDTSKLDEIERTKIKVMRDLVQRQDPSSKDVDDFMIRRFLRARDLDMDKASTLFLKYLSWRKEFVPNGSISPSEIPNELAHEKLFMQGHDKLGRPVVVVFGGRHKPKNLEEFKRFVTFSLDKICARMPSGQEKFVCIADLEGWGYTNSDVRGYLAALSILQDCYPERLGKLFIVHVPYIFMTAWKVVYPFIDSKTKKKIVFVEDKKLGSTLQRDIDESQLPETYGGKLPLVAIQDC
;
A
#
# COMPACT_ATOMS: atom_id res chain seq x y z
N MET A 1 8.26 5.50 -28.86
CA MET A 1 9.34 4.56 -29.23
C MET A 1 8.97 3.62 -30.40
N SER A 2 7.70 3.48 -30.75
CA SER A 2 7.23 2.57 -31.82
C SER A 2 7.63 2.95 -33.26
N SER A 3 8.01 4.20 -33.57
CA SER A 3 8.30 4.62 -34.96
C SER A 3 9.76 4.39 -35.39
N TYR A 4 10.67 4.32 -34.45
CA TYR A 4 12.10 4.19 -34.76
C TYR A 4 12.52 2.76 -35.16
N LEU A 5 11.85 1.76 -34.61
CA LEU A 5 12.11 0.35 -34.95
C LEU A 5 11.50 -0.07 -36.30
N ARG A 6 10.36 0.50 -36.70
CA ARG A 6 9.75 0.20 -38.01
C ARG A 6 10.52 0.74 -39.21
N GLN A 7 11.41 1.72 -39.02
CA GLN A 7 12.19 2.32 -40.11
C GLN A 7 13.44 1.47 -40.43
N LYS A 8 13.98 0.68 -39.48
CA LYS A 8 15.15 -0.18 -39.74
C LYS A 8 14.81 -1.45 -40.53
N PHE A 9 13.58 -1.96 -40.41
CA PHE A 9 13.17 -3.17 -41.12
C PHE A 9 12.80 -2.98 -42.60
N ARG A 10 12.75 -1.74 -43.10
CA ARG A 10 12.40 -1.46 -44.52
C ARG A 10 13.60 -1.33 -45.45
N PHE A 11 14.85 -1.36 -44.98
CA PHE A 11 16.04 -1.15 -45.78
C PHE A 11 16.80 -2.43 -46.16
N SER A 12 16.41 -3.59 -45.68
CA SER A 12 17.14 -4.85 -45.90
C SER A 12 16.69 -5.67 -47.11
N SER A 13 15.76 -5.15 -47.95
CA SER A 13 15.23 -5.93 -49.09
C SER A 13 15.66 -5.44 -50.48
N ILE A 14 16.67 -4.58 -50.58
CA ILE A 14 17.23 -4.15 -51.85
C ILE A 14 18.75 -4.20 -51.76
N TRP A 15 19.34 -5.38 -52.02
CA TRP A 15 20.63 -5.61 -52.65
C TRP A 15 20.93 -7.11 -52.66
N SER A 16 20.60 -7.73 -53.77
CA SER A 16 21.14 -9.03 -54.10
C SER A 16 21.93 -8.89 -55.41
N SER A 17 23.24 -8.86 -55.32
CA SER A 17 24.11 -9.51 -56.34
C SER A 17 25.58 -9.44 -55.94
N SER A 18 26.14 -10.61 -55.92
CA SER A 18 27.53 -11.01 -56.12
C SER A 18 28.52 -10.97 -54.94
N SER A 19 28.91 -12.19 -54.58
CA SER A 19 30.21 -12.72 -54.15
C SER A 19 30.75 -12.37 -52.75
N SER A 20 30.65 -13.39 -51.91
CA SER A 20 31.60 -13.98 -50.96
C SER A 20 30.89 -14.63 -49.78
N SER A 21 30.73 -15.95 -49.84
CA SER A 21 29.72 -16.71 -49.06
C SER A 21 30.18 -17.19 -47.68
N SER A 22 31.16 -16.63 -47.03
CA SER A 22 31.61 -17.12 -45.70
C SER A 22 31.72 -16.08 -44.59
N GLU A 23 31.82 -14.82 -44.92
CA GLU A 23 31.88 -13.71 -43.94
C GLU A 23 30.47 -13.14 -43.68
N GLU A 24 29.62 -13.06 -44.71
CA GLU A 24 28.25 -12.60 -44.59
C GLU A 24 27.35 -13.55 -43.78
N GLU A 25 27.58 -14.89 -43.87
CA GLU A 25 26.82 -15.84 -43.04
C GLU A 25 27.19 -15.75 -41.55
N LYS A 26 28.43 -15.45 -41.21
CA LYS A 26 28.86 -15.24 -39.82
C LYS A 26 28.36 -13.90 -39.22
N GLU A 27 28.34 -12.82 -39.99
CA GLU A 27 27.78 -11.56 -39.54
C GLU A 27 26.27 -11.63 -39.31
N THR A 28 25.52 -12.34 -40.18
CA THR A 28 24.08 -12.53 -40.02
C THR A 28 23.71 -13.44 -38.83
N GLU A 29 24.55 -14.42 -38.51
CA GLU A 29 24.32 -15.32 -37.36
C GLU A 29 24.64 -14.61 -36.05
N THR A 30 25.66 -13.78 -36.00
CA THR A 30 26.01 -12.93 -34.84
C THR A 30 24.97 -11.83 -34.58
N GLU A 31 24.41 -11.21 -35.63
CA GLU A 31 23.30 -10.26 -35.49
C GLU A 31 22.00 -10.93 -35.02
N ARG A 32 21.70 -12.16 -35.46
CA ARG A 32 20.56 -12.94 -34.98
C ARG A 32 20.70 -13.36 -33.54
N GLU A 33 21.88 -13.77 -33.08
CA GLU A 33 22.13 -14.09 -31.66
C GLU A 33 22.04 -12.87 -30.75
N GLN A 34 22.35 -11.65 -31.24
CA GLN A 34 22.20 -10.42 -30.48
C GLN A 34 20.76 -9.86 -30.49
N LEU A 35 19.97 -10.17 -31.51
CA LEU A 35 18.57 -9.72 -31.64
C LEU A 35 17.57 -10.61 -30.90
N ALA A 36 17.86 -11.91 -30.76
CA ALA A 36 16.96 -12.85 -30.09
C ALA A 36 16.61 -12.49 -28.61
N PRO A 37 17.56 -12.02 -27.77
CA PRO A 37 17.23 -11.56 -26.42
C PRO A 37 16.37 -10.28 -26.39
N LEU A 38 16.57 -9.38 -27.39
CA LEU A 38 15.80 -8.16 -27.50
C LEU A 38 14.36 -8.42 -27.96
N GLU A 39 14.16 -9.33 -28.90
CA GLU A 39 12.84 -9.76 -29.35
C GLU A 39 12.05 -10.46 -28.24
N HIS A 40 12.73 -11.28 -27.41
CA HIS A 40 12.11 -11.93 -26.27
C HIS A 40 11.69 -10.93 -25.20
N GLN A 41 12.51 -9.91 -24.92
CA GLN A 41 12.17 -8.83 -23.99
C GLN A 41 10.99 -7.99 -24.48
N VAL A 42 10.95 -7.65 -25.79
CA VAL A 42 9.83 -6.91 -26.38
C VAL A 42 8.53 -7.71 -26.32
N GLN A 43 8.59 -9.03 -26.57
CA GLN A 43 7.41 -9.89 -26.48
C GLN A 43 6.91 -10.06 -25.03
N GLU A 44 7.81 -10.12 -24.05
CA GLU A 44 7.44 -10.13 -22.63
C GLU A 44 6.80 -8.79 -22.21
N GLU A 45 7.38 -7.66 -22.62
CA GLU A 45 6.81 -6.33 -22.33
C GLU A 45 5.43 -6.12 -22.98
N GLU A 46 5.24 -6.56 -24.22
CA GLU A 46 3.94 -6.49 -24.92
C GLU A 46 2.89 -7.40 -24.25
N LYS A 47 3.28 -8.58 -23.81
CA LYS A 47 2.42 -9.52 -23.10
C LYS A 47 2.02 -8.96 -21.73
N ASP A 48 2.97 -8.41 -20.97
CA ASP A 48 2.71 -7.78 -19.67
C ASP A 48 1.78 -6.55 -19.82
N GLN A 49 1.95 -5.73 -20.86
CA GLN A 49 1.07 -4.62 -21.16
C GLN A 49 -0.35 -5.08 -21.53
N GLN A 50 -0.47 -6.15 -22.30
CA GLN A 50 -1.75 -6.72 -22.68
C GLN A 50 -2.48 -7.34 -21.49
N ASP A 51 -1.77 -8.07 -20.62
CA ASP A 51 -2.33 -8.66 -19.41
C ASP A 51 -2.76 -7.57 -18.41
N THR A 52 -1.99 -6.50 -18.28
CA THR A 52 -2.34 -5.36 -17.43
C THR A 52 -3.59 -4.65 -17.93
N SER A 53 -3.71 -4.40 -19.23
CA SER A 53 -4.88 -3.75 -19.82
C SER A 53 -6.15 -4.60 -19.67
N LYS A 54 -6.04 -5.92 -19.78
CA LYS A 54 -7.14 -6.86 -19.61
C LYS A 54 -7.60 -6.95 -18.15
N LEU A 55 -6.66 -6.91 -17.18
CA LEU A 55 -6.98 -6.83 -15.76
C LEU A 55 -7.72 -5.54 -15.42
N ASP A 56 -7.30 -4.41 -15.98
CA ASP A 56 -7.97 -3.12 -15.79
C ASP A 56 -9.41 -3.12 -16.34
N GLU A 57 -9.65 -3.77 -17.47
CA GLU A 57 -11.00 -3.91 -18.06
C GLU A 57 -11.91 -4.79 -17.19
N ILE A 58 -11.38 -5.90 -16.70
CA ILE A 58 -12.07 -6.79 -15.76
C ILE A 58 -12.43 -6.04 -14.47
N GLU A 59 -11.50 -5.27 -13.90
CA GLU A 59 -11.75 -4.46 -12.71
C GLU A 59 -12.84 -3.42 -12.96
N ARG A 60 -12.78 -2.67 -14.06
CA ARG A 60 -13.79 -1.66 -14.43
C ARG A 60 -15.19 -2.27 -14.54
N THR A 61 -15.29 -3.44 -15.17
CA THR A 61 -16.56 -4.17 -15.29
C THR A 61 -17.08 -4.59 -13.92
N LYS A 62 -16.23 -5.16 -13.07
CA LYS A 62 -16.60 -5.59 -11.72
C LYS A 62 -16.98 -4.41 -10.82
N ILE A 63 -16.31 -3.26 -10.94
CA ILE A 63 -16.67 -2.04 -10.22
C ILE A 63 -18.11 -1.63 -10.53
N LYS A 64 -18.50 -1.59 -11.80
CA LYS A 64 -19.87 -1.24 -12.22
C LYS A 64 -20.90 -2.21 -11.64
N VAL A 65 -20.66 -3.51 -11.78
CA VAL A 65 -21.58 -4.54 -11.27
C VAL A 65 -21.69 -4.47 -9.74
N MET A 66 -20.56 -4.30 -9.04
CA MET A 66 -20.56 -4.18 -7.58
C MET A 66 -21.27 -2.92 -7.12
N ARG A 67 -21.08 -1.79 -7.81
CA ARG A 67 -21.80 -0.53 -7.55
C ARG A 67 -23.31 -0.75 -7.61
N ASP A 68 -23.81 -1.31 -8.69
CA ASP A 68 -25.25 -1.58 -8.87
C ASP A 68 -25.80 -2.51 -7.79
N LEU A 69 -25.05 -3.55 -7.44
CA LEU A 69 -25.44 -4.51 -6.42
C LEU A 69 -25.54 -3.86 -5.05
N VAL A 70 -24.51 -3.11 -4.65
CA VAL A 70 -24.44 -2.45 -3.34
C VAL A 70 -25.47 -1.34 -3.24
N GLN A 71 -25.67 -0.54 -4.28
CA GLN A 71 -26.61 0.56 -4.30
C GLN A 71 -28.07 0.11 -4.17
N ARG A 72 -28.41 -1.09 -4.69
CA ARG A 72 -29.73 -1.70 -4.47
C ARG A 72 -29.98 -2.10 -3.03
N GLN A 73 -28.92 -2.52 -2.30
CA GLN A 73 -29.02 -2.95 -0.91
C GLN A 73 -28.86 -1.79 0.08
N ASP A 74 -28.04 -0.82 -0.25
CA ASP A 74 -27.80 0.39 0.52
C ASP A 74 -27.76 1.63 -0.39
N PRO A 75 -28.89 2.33 -0.58
CA PRO A 75 -28.97 3.52 -1.43
C PRO A 75 -28.04 4.67 -1.00
N SER A 76 -27.57 4.71 0.26
CA SER A 76 -26.64 5.74 0.71
C SER A 76 -25.23 5.59 0.10
N SER A 77 -24.96 4.45 -0.55
CA SER A 77 -23.69 4.20 -1.24
C SER A 77 -23.55 4.86 -2.62
N LYS A 78 -24.56 5.62 -3.08
CA LYS A 78 -24.58 6.24 -4.41
C LYS A 78 -23.38 7.13 -4.71
N ASP A 79 -22.88 7.84 -3.69
CA ASP A 79 -21.79 8.83 -3.80
C ASP A 79 -20.40 8.21 -3.52
N VAL A 80 -20.31 6.89 -3.35
CA VAL A 80 -19.03 6.20 -3.14
C VAL A 80 -18.22 6.20 -4.43
N ASP A 81 -16.94 6.57 -4.36
CA ASP A 81 -16.05 6.60 -5.52
C ASP A 81 -15.64 5.18 -5.99
N ASP A 82 -15.26 5.08 -7.27
CA ASP A 82 -14.83 3.83 -7.90
C ASP A 82 -13.54 3.28 -7.29
N PHE A 83 -12.65 4.16 -6.78
CA PHE A 83 -11.43 3.74 -6.13
C PHE A 83 -11.71 3.00 -4.83
N MET A 84 -12.74 3.43 -4.08
CA MET A 84 -13.15 2.72 -2.88
C MET A 84 -13.68 1.32 -3.21
N ILE A 85 -14.59 1.19 -4.16
CA ILE A 85 -15.13 -0.11 -4.61
C ILE A 85 -13.99 -1.02 -5.09
N ARG A 86 -13.05 -0.47 -5.87
CA ARG A 86 -11.86 -1.19 -6.35
C ARG A 86 -11.02 -1.76 -5.21
N ARG A 87 -10.78 -1.00 -4.13
CA ARG A 87 -10.01 -1.49 -2.97
C ARG A 87 -10.68 -2.69 -2.30
N PHE A 88 -11.98 -2.67 -2.13
CA PHE A 88 -12.72 -3.80 -1.57
C PHE A 88 -12.69 -5.04 -2.49
N LEU A 89 -12.81 -4.85 -3.80
CA LEU A 89 -12.65 -5.91 -4.79
C LEU A 89 -11.25 -6.53 -4.73
N ARG A 90 -10.20 -5.71 -4.76
CA ARG A 90 -8.80 -6.16 -4.68
C ARG A 90 -8.48 -6.87 -3.37
N ALA A 91 -9.09 -6.46 -2.26
CA ALA A 91 -8.93 -7.10 -0.95
C ALA A 91 -9.53 -8.52 -0.88
N ARG A 92 -10.37 -8.88 -1.84
CA ARG A 92 -11.03 -10.19 -1.95
C ARG A 92 -10.75 -10.86 -3.30
N ASP A 93 -9.58 -10.57 -3.91
CA ASP A 93 -9.11 -11.17 -5.17
C ASP A 93 -10.15 -11.08 -6.30
N LEU A 94 -10.87 -9.96 -6.35
CA LEU A 94 -11.96 -9.68 -7.29
C LEU A 94 -13.16 -10.64 -7.17
N ASP A 95 -13.30 -11.35 -6.06
CA ASP A 95 -14.49 -12.15 -5.73
C ASP A 95 -15.63 -11.21 -5.37
N MET A 96 -16.67 -11.18 -6.22
CA MET A 96 -17.80 -10.25 -6.11
C MET A 96 -18.61 -10.43 -4.83
N ASP A 97 -18.88 -11.68 -4.45
CA ASP A 97 -19.73 -12.00 -3.29
C ASP A 97 -19.02 -11.61 -1.99
N LYS A 98 -17.75 -11.99 -1.87
CA LYS A 98 -16.94 -11.63 -0.69
C LYS A 98 -16.69 -10.13 -0.61
N ALA A 99 -16.45 -9.48 -1.74
CA ALA A 99 -16.17 -8.04 -1.78
C ALA A 99 -17.42 -7.22 -1.43
N SER A 100 -18.57 -7.55 -2.01
CA SER A 100 -19.84 -6.85 -1.72
C SER A 100 -20.28 -7.06 -0.28
N THR A 101 -20.16 -8.29 0.25
CA THR A 101 -20.43 -8.58 1.66
C THR A 101 -19.56 -7.74 2.59
N LEU A 102 -18.25 -7.67 2.33
CA LEU A 102 -17.34 -6.86 3.12
C LEU A 102 -17.68 -5.38 3.03
N PHE A 103 -18.00 -4.89 1.83
CA PHE A 103 -18.33 -3.49 1.62
C PHE A 103 -19.63 -3.08 2.32
N LEU A 104 -20.67 -3.89 2.25
CA LEU A 104 -21.92 -3.65 2.97
C LEU A 104 -21.73 -3.67 4.49
N LYS A 105 -20.90 -4.60 5.00
CA LYS A 105 -20.48 -4.61 6.40
C LYS A 105 -19.77 -3.32 6.79
N TYR A 106 -18.86 -2.81 5.92
CA TYR A 106 -18.19 -1.54 6.13
C TYR A 106 -19.19 -0.36 6.18
N LEU A 107 -20.15 -0.30 5.25
CA LEU A 107 -21.14 0.79 5.23
C LEU A 107 -22.00 0.80 6.51
N SER A 108 -22.46 -0.35 6.97
CA SER A 108 -23.20 -0.50 8.24
C SER A 108 -22.34 -0.06 9.42
N TRP A 109 -21.11 -0.58 9.50
CA TRP A 109 -20.15 -0.21 10.53
C TRP A 109 -19.87 1.30 10.54
N ARG A 110 -19.69 1.91 9.37
CA ARG A 110 -19.39 3.35 9.27
C ARG A 110 -20.56 4.21 9.78
N LYS A 111 -21.79 3.85 9.46
CA LYS A 111 -22.99 4.54 9.94
C LYS A 111 -23.14 4.46 11.46
N GLU A 112 -22.85 3.29 12.03
CA GLU A 112 -22.99 3.06 13.47
C GLU A 112 -21.82 3.64 14.26
N PHE A 113 -20.59 3.42 13.81
CA PHE A 113 -19.37 3.77 14.53
C PHE A 113 -18.98 5.25 14.36
N VAL A 114 -19.30 5.86 13.22
CA VAL A 114 -18.99 7.26 12.89
C VAL A 114 -20.24 8.00 12.41
N PRO A 115 -21.28 8.10 13.24
CA PRO A 115 -22.61 8.61 12.83
C PRO A 115 -22.58 10.06 12.34
N ASN A 116 -21.63 10.87 12.82
CA ASN A 116 -21.47 12.28 12.44
C ASN A 116 -20.51 12.47 11.23
N GLY A 117 -20.14 11.39 10.52
CA GLY A 117 -19.23 11.43 9.38
C GLY A 117 -17.75 11.51 9.73
N SER A 118 -17.39 12.00 10.92
CA SER A 118 -16.02 12.09 11.44
C SER A 118 -15.99 11.88 12.94
N ILE A 119 -14.84 11.45 13.46
CA ILE A 119 -14.57 11.36 14.90
C ILE A 119 -13.91 12.66 15.35
N SER A 120 -14.48 13.28 16.39
CA SER A 120 -13.92 14.52 16.98
C SER A 120 -12.71 14.20 17.89
N PRO A 121 -11.68 15.08 17.94
CA PRO A 121 -10.62 14.99 18.95
C PRO A 121 -11.13 14.91 20.39
N SER A 122 -12.29 15.51 20.69
CA SER A 122 -12.91 15.45 22.01
C SER A 122 -13.43 14.06 22.41
N GLU A 123 -13.58 13.14 21.45
CA GLU A 123 -13.99 11.75 21.70
C GLU A 123 -12.80 10.83 22.04
N ILE A 124 -11.57 11.30 21.86
CA ILE A 124 -10.33 10.53 21.98
C ILE A 124 -9.22 11.26 22.77
N PRO A 125 -9.53 12.01 23.83
CA PRO A 125 -8.58 12.89 24.49
C PRO A 125 -7.41 12.10 25.14
N ASN A 126 -7.69 10.93 25.73
CA ASN A 126 -6.63 10.11 26.35
C ASN A 126 -5.68 9.54 25.31
N GLU A 127 -6.20 9.12 24.15
CA GLU A 127 -5.39 8.55 23.08
C GLU A 127 -4.51 9.62 22.41
N LEU A 128 -5.01 10.84 22.23
CA LEU A 128 -4.23 11.98 21.72
C LEU A 128 -3.13 12.41 22.69
N ALA A 129 -3.43 12.40 24.00
CA ALA A 129 -2.46 12.76 25.04
C ALA A 129 -1.25 11.80 25.10
N HIS A 130 -1.32 10.61 24.49
CA HIS A 130 -0.16 9.73 24.40
C HIS A 130 0.88 10.17 23.34
N GLU A 131 0.54 11.10 22.46
CA GLU A 131 1.44 11.60 21.40
C GLU A 131 2.19 10.48 20.68
N LYS A 132 1.45 9.47 20.24
CA LYS A 132 2.05 8.22 19.72
C LYS A 132 1.96 8.07 18.20
N LEU A 133 1.22 8.94 17.50
CA LEU A 133 1.07 8.86 16.05
C LEU A 133 1.34 10.21 15.40
N PHE A 134 2.20 10.18 14.40
CA PHE A 134 2.67 11.34 13.65
C PHE A 134 2.58 11.07 12.16
N MET A 135 2.43 12.12 11.36
CA MET A 135 2.45 12.03 9.91
C MET A 135 3.22 13.19 9.31
N GLN A 136 4.31 12.90 8.59
CA GLN A 136 5.10 13.90 7.90
C GLN A 136 5.91 13.29 6.77
N GLY A 137 5.98 14.00 5.63
CA GLY A 137 6.72 13.59 4.45
C GLY A 137 6.01 12.48 3.64
N HIS A 138 6.71 12.02 2.65
CA HIS A 138 6.25 10.95 1.75
C HIS A 138 7.42 10.06 1.32
N ASP A 139 7.13 8.86 0.88
CA ASP A 139 8.12 7.99 0.28
C ASP A 139 8.36 8.33 -1.22
N LYS A 140 9.30 7.62 -1.86
CA LYS A 140 9.66 7.80 -3.28
C LYS A 140 8.53 7.51 -4.27
N LEU A 141 7.45 6.86 -3.81
CA LEU A 141 6.23 6.60 -4.58
C LEU A 141 5.11 7.62 -4.26
N GLY A 142 5.40 8.69 -3.52
CA GLY A 142 4.43 9.70 -3.10
C GLY A 142 3.44 9.24 -2.04
N ARG A 143 3.72 8.13 -1.33
CA ARG A 143 2.87 7.62 -0.25
C ARG A 143 3.17 8.37 1.04
N PRO A 144 2.17 8.93 1.76
CA PRO A 144 2.40 9.57 3.06
C PRO A 144 3.13 8.63 4.03
N VAL A 145 4.06 9.19 4.81
CA VAL A 145 4.79 8.48 5.86
C VAL A 145 4.12 8.74 7.20
N VAL A 146 3.79 7.66 7.89
CA VAL A 146 3.18 7.66 9.22
C VAL A 146 4.14 7.02 10.21
N VAL A 147 4.32 7.63 11.37
CA VAL A 147 5.16 7.09 12.45
C VAL A 147 4.29 6.79 13.65
N VAL A 148 4.41 5.57 14.20
CA VAL A 148 3.71 5.12 15.39
C VAL A 148 4.72 4.72 16.45
N PHE A 149 4.75 5.42 17.59
CA PHE A 149 5.59 5.07 18.75
C PHE A 149 4.84 4.10 19.66
N GLY A 150 5.15 2.81 19.53
CA GLY A 150 4.52 1.75 20.31
C GLY A 150 4.79 1.85 21.81
N GLY A 151 5.97 2.31 22.21
CA GLY A 151 6.33 2.52 23.61
C GLY A 151 5.53 3.61 24.33
N ARG A 152 4.85 4.49 23.58
CA ARG A 152 3.97 5.54 24.13
C ARG A 152 2.52 5.06 24.31
N HIS A 153 2.16 3.90 23.78
CA HIS A 153 0.81 3.36 23.94
C HIS A 153 0.55 2.93 25.38
N LYS A 154 -0.57 3.37 25.94
CA LYS A 154 -1.03 2.99 27.29
C LYS A 154 -2.44 2.41 27.16
N PRO A 155 -2.62 1.08 27.16
CA PRO A 155 -3.91 0.47 27.02
C PRO A 155 -4.81 0.84 28.21
N LYS A 156 -5.93 1.50 27.93
CA LYS A 156 -6.86 1.96 28.97
C LYS A 156 -8.32 1.73 28.56
N ASN A 157 -8.72 2.22 27.40
CA ASN A 157 -10.07 2.13 26.91
C ASN A 157 -10.07 1.64 25.44
N LEU A 158 -10.55 0.42 25.22
CA LEU A 158 -10.54 -0.19 23.90
C LEU A 158 -11.44 0.55 22.88
N GLU A 159 -12.58 1.09 23.31
CA GLU A 159 -13.47 1.83 22.41
C GLU A 159 -12.87 3.18 22.00
N GLU A 160 -12.26 3.91 22.92
CA GLU A 160 -11.52 5.12 22.61
C GLU A 160 -10.35 4.84 21.67
N PHE A 161 -9.63 3.72 21.90
CA PHE A 161 -8.55 3.29 21.01
C PHE A 161 -9.04 2.97 19.59
N LYS A 162 -10.17 2.25 19.44
CA LYS A 162 -10.77 2.01 18.12
C LYS A 162 -11.15 3.31 17.41
N ARG A 163 -11.71 4.29 18.15
CA ARG A 163 -12.02 5.61 17.62
C ARG A 163 -10.75 6.34 17.19
N PHE A 164 -9.70 6.29 17.99
CA PHE A 164 -8.39 6.86 17.64
C PHE A 164 -7.80 6.24 16.37
N VAL A 165 -7.85 4.93 16.22
CA VAL A 165 -7.39 4.24 15.00
C VAL A 165 -8.18 4.71 13.78
N THR A 166 -9.51 4.81 13.91
CA THR A 166 -10.39 5.28 12.82
C THR A 166 -10.14 6.74 12.47
N PHE A 167 -10.07 7.63 13.47
CA PHE A 167 -9.70 9.04 13.31
C PHE A 167 -8.37 9.19 12.56
N SER A 168 -7.37 8.44 12.97
CA SER A 168 -6.04 8.48 12.38
C SER A 168 -6.06 8.03 10.92
N LEU A 169 -6.74 6.93 10.62
CA LEU A 169 -6.85 6.41 9.26
C LEU A 169 -7.63 7.35 8.34
N ASP A 170 -8.70 7.99 8.84
CA ASP A 170 -9.44 9.01 8.10
C ASP A 170 -8.55 10.21 7.75
N LYS A 171 -7.78 10.72 8.73
CA LYS A 171 -6.82 11.80 8.50
C LYS A 171 -5.72 11.42 7.50
N ILE A 172 -5.14 10.23 7.62
CA ILE A 172 -4.13 9.73 6.69
C ILE A 172 -4.72 9.65 5.27
N CYS A 173 -5.94 9.10 5.13
CA CYS A 173 -6.59 8.98 3.82
C CYS A 173 -6.91 10.35 3.20
N ALA A 174 -7.35 11.32 4.01
CA ALA A 174 -7.66 12.68 3.55
C ALA A 174 -6.41 13.43 3.06
N ARG A 175 -5.23 13.08 3.54
CA ARG A 175 -3.95 13.68 3.14
C ARG A 175 -3.25 13.02 1.95
N MET A 176 -3.79 11.93 1.44
CA MET A 176 -3.22 11.28 0.26
C MET A 176 -3.37 12.19 -0.96
N PRO A 177 -2.31 12.44 -1.72
CA PRO A 177 -2.40 13.14 -3.00
C PRO A 177 -3.38 12.44 -3.96
N SER A 178 -3.92 13.19 -4.91
CA SER A 178 -4.78 12.62 -5.96
C SER A 178 -4.08 11.46 -6.67
N GLY A 179 -4.77 10.33 -6.81
CA GLY A 179 -4.24 9.10 -7.39
C GLY A 179 -3.43 8.22 -6.44
N GLN A 180 -3.06 8.72 -5.25
CA GLN A 180 -2.41 7.90 -4.23
C GLN A 180 -3.45 7.23 -3.33
N GLU A 181 -3.35 5.92 -3.15
CA GLU A 181 -4.28 5.16 -2.32
C GLU A 181 -3.65 4.52 -1.09
N LYS A 182 -2.30 4.56 -0.97
CA LYS A 182 -1.57 3.84 0.06
C LYS A 182 -0.71 4.77 0.91
N PHE A 183 -0.41 4.35 2.13
CA PHE A 183 0.56 4.99 3.01
C PHE A 183 1.66 4.00 3.43
N VAL A 184 2.76 4.54 3.93
CA VAL A 184 3.85 3.79 4.57
C VAL A 184 3.81 4.06 6.06
N CYS A 185 4.00 3.02 6.86
CA CYS A 185 4.03 3.12 8.31
C CYS A 185 5.41 2.71 8.84
N ILE A 186 5.96 3.50 9.75
CA ILE A 186 7.10 3.16 10.59
C ILE A 186 6.56 2.93 12.00
N ALA A 187 6.52 1.68 12.44
CA ALA A 187 6.15 1.30 13.80
C ALA A 187 7.43 1.22 14.65
N ASP A 188 7.64 2.23 15.43
CA ASP A 188 8.80 2.33 16.35
C ASP A 188 8.44 1.71 17.69
N LEU A 189 9.18 0.69 18.07
CA LEU A 189 8.99 -0.06 19.30
C LEU A 189 10.01 0.28 20.39
N GLU A 190 10.73 1.40 20.23
CA GLU A 190 11.61 1.88 21.30
C GLU A 190 10.82 2.08 22.61
N GLY A 191 11.33 1.54 23.71
CA GLY A 191 10.67 1.59 25.01
C GLY A 191 9.40 0.74 25.14
N TRP A 192 9.05 -0.06 24.13
CA TRP A 192 7.91 -0.96 24.23
C TRP A 192 8.19 -2.11 25.20
N GLY A 193 7.21 -2.40 26.07
CA GLY A 193 7.30 -3.44 27.08
C GLY A 193 5.93 -4.02 27.45
N TYR A 194 5.87 -4.77 28.55
CA TYR A 194 4.61 -5.41 29.00
C TYR A 194 3.49 -4.40 29.26
N THR A 195 3.80 -3.21 29.76
CA THR A 195 2.82 -2.17 30.06
C THR A 195 2.17 -1.56 28.80
N ASN A 196 2.82 -1.72 27.64
CA ASN A 196 2.34 -1.25 26.35
C ASN A 196 1.70 -2.37 25.54
N SER A 197 1.77 -3.63 26.02
CA SER A 197 1.25 -4.80 25.34
C SER A 197 -0.27 -4.84 25.43
N ASP A 198 -0.92 -4.50 24.32
CA ASP A 198 -2.38 -4.50 24.17
C ASP A 198 -2.79 -5.37 22.99
N VAL A 199 -2.75 -6.69 23.21
CA VAL A 199 -3.10 -7.65 22.16
C VAL A 199 -4.54 -7.44 21.66
N ARG A 200 -5.49 -7.08 22.54
CA ARG A 200 -6.88 -6.81 22.12
C ARG A 200 -6.97 -5.55 21.27
N GLY A 201 -6.26 -4.49 21.65
CA GLY A 201 -6.15 -3.28 20.84
C GLY A 201 -5.51 -3.56 19.50
N TYR A 202 -4.41 -4.31 19.45
CA TYR A 202 -3.73 -4.64 18.18
C TYR A 202 -4.63 -5.44 17.25
N LEU A 203 -5.37 -6.42 17.76
CA LEU A 203 -6.34 -7.19 16.96
C LEU A 203 -7.51 -6.32 16.49
N ALA A 204 -7.99 -5.40 17.32
CA ALA A 204 -9.03 -4.45 16.93
C ALA A 204 -8.55 -3.49 15.84
N ALA A 205 -7.34 -2.92 15.98
CA ALA A 205 -6.72 -2.08 14.95
C ALA A 205 -6.53 -2.84 13.63
N LEU A 206 -6.06 -4.09 13.70
CA LEU A 206 -5.88 -4.94 12.53
C LEU A 206 -7.21 -5.23 11.83
N SER A 207 -8.29 -5.54 12.59
CA SER A 207 -9.62 -5.75 12.02
C SER A 207 -10.15 -4.48 11.34
N ILE A 208 -9.99 -3.30 11.96
CA ILE A 208 -10.37 -2.02 11.33
C ILE A 208 -9.60 -1.81 10.03
N LEU A 209 -8.28 -2.02 10.03
CA LEU A 209 -7.45 -1.88 8.84
C LEU A 209 -7.87 -2.83 7.71
N GLN A 210 -8.09 -4.11 8.01
CA GLN A 210 -8.39 -5.13 7.00
C GLN A 210 -9.83 -5.05 6.48
N ASP A 211 -10.79 -4.73 7.37
CA ASP A 211 -12.22 -4.76 7.03
C ASP A 211 -12.75 -3.39 6.57
N CYS A 212 -12.20 -2.28 7.10
CA CYS A 212 -12.74 -0.95 6.84
C CYS A 212 -11.82 -0.07 5.97
N TYR A 213 -10.51 -0.34 5.96
CA TYR A 213 -9.52 0.39 5.15
C TYR A 213 -8.66 -0.54 4.29
N PRO A 214 -9.30 -1.46 3.51
CA PRO A 214 -8.56 -2.43 2.71
C PRO A 214 -7.66 -1.73 1.69
N GLU A 215 -6.52 -2.38 1.38
CA GLU A 215 -5.52 -1.94 0.40
C GLU A 215 -4.89 -0.56 0.67
N ARG A 216 -5.02 0.00 1.89
CA ARG A 216 -4.43 1.29 2.27
C ARG A 216 -2.97 1.18 2.73
N LEU A 217 -2.57 0.06 3.32
CA LEU A 217 -1.17 -0.13 3.71
C LEU A 217 -0.31 -0.46 2.49
N GLY A 218 0.70 0.36 2.22
CA GLY A 218 1.71 0.12 1.19
C GLY A 218 2.92 -0.64 1.72
N LYS A 219 3.45 -0.24 2.88
CA LYS A 219 4.59 -0.87 3.56
C LYS A 219 4.55 -0.58 5.05
N LEU A 220 5.01 -1.53 5.87
CA LEU A 220 5.18 -1.39 7.30
C LEU A 220 6.62 -1.72 7.68
N PHE A 221 7.35 -0.75 8.18
CA PHE A 221 8.63 -0.96 8.82
C PHE A 221 8.42 -1.10 10.33
N ILE A 222 8.96 -2.15 10.94
CA ILE A 222 8.97 -2.33 12.39
C ILE A 222 10.42 -2.15 12.83
N VAL A 223 10.66 -1.11 13.61
CA VAL A 223 12.01 -0.68 14.02
C VAL A 223 12.17 -0.73 15.54
N HIS A 224 13.42 -0.75 16.05
CA HIS A 224 13.76 -0.83 17.47
C HIS A 224 13.01 -1.93 18.21
N VAL A 225 13.01 -3.14 17.65
CA VAL A 225 12.18 -4.27 18.09
C VAL A 225 12.77 -4.91 19.35
N PRO A 226 12.16 -4.74 20.54
CA PRO A 226 12.63 -5.44 21.73
C PRO A 226 12.29 -6.94 21.64
N TYR A 227 13.17 -7.79 22.15
CA TYR A 227 12.98 -9.25 22.09
C TYR A 227 11.61 -9.72 22.61
N ILE A 228 11.13 -9.08 23.67
CA ILE A 228 9.85 -9.38 24.31
C ILE A 228 8.64 -9.16 23.38
N PHE A 229 8.72 -8.24 22.39
CA PHE A 229 7.68 -7.97 21.42
C PHE A 229 7.30 -9.22 20.60
N MET A 230 8.27 -10.09 20.36
CA MET A 230 8.04 -11.32 19.56
C MET A 230 6.98 -12.24 20.18
N THR A 231 6.74 -12.14 21.48
CA THR A 231 5.64 -12.90 22.13
C THR A 231 4.28 -12.36 21.74
N ALA A 232 4.08 -11.04 21.79
CA ALA A 232 2.84 -10.40 21.31
C ALA A 232 2.65 -10.58 19.78
N TRP A 233 3.74 -10.49 19.03
CA TRP A 233 3.74 -10.70 17.58
C TRP A 233 3.23 -12.08 17.18
N LYS A 234 3.69 -13.15 17.87
CA LYS A 234 3.22 -14.53 17.61
C LYS A 234 1.70 -14.67 17.79
N VAL A 235 1.11 -13.90 18.69
CA VAL A 235 -0.35 -13.91 18.90
C VAL A 235 -1.10 -13.19 17.79
N VAL A 236 -0.57 -12.06 17.30
CA VAL A 236 -1.23 -11.23 16.29
C VAL A 236 -1.00 -11.74 14.86
N TYR A 237 0.18 -12.28 14.58
CA TYR A 237 0.62 -12.70 13.24
C TYR A 237 -0.35 -13.63 12.49
N PRO A 238 -1.00 -14.63 13.12
CA PRO A 238 -1.95 -15.51 12.43
C PRO A 238 -3.17 -14.79 11.85
N PHE A 239 -3.56 -13.65 12.42
CA PHE A 239 -4.71 -12.86 11.99
C PHE A 239 -4.41 -11.87 10.86
N ILE A 240 -3.13 -11.67 10.53
CA ILE A 240 -2.70 -10.81 9.42
C ILE A 240 -2.92 -11.57 8.11
N ASP A 241 -3.59 -10.93 7.14
CA ASP A 241 -3.76 -11.51 5.81
C ASP A 241 -2.43 -11.69 5.06
N SER A 242 -2.41 -12.59 4.08
CA SER A 242 -1.20 -12.96 3.35
C SER A 242 -0.59 -11.81 2.53
N LYS A 243 -1.41 -10.90 2.01
CA LYS A 243 -0.96 -9.73 1.25
C LYS A 243 -0.31 -8.70 2.18
N THR A 244 -0.90 -8.48 3.36
CA THR A 244 -0.34 -7.58 4.38
C THR A 244 0.97 -8.13 4.95
N LYS A 245 1.08 -9.44 5.19
CA LYS A 245 2.34 -10.07 5.65
C LYS A 245 3.53 -9.74 4.74
N LYS A 246 3.33 -9.69 3.42
CA LYS A 246 4.37 -9.36 2.44
C LYS A 246 4.84 -7.90 2.49
N LYS A 247 4.07 -7.02 3.12
CA LYS A 247 4.36 -5.59 3.25
C LYS A 247 5.14 -5.25 4.52
N ILE A 248 5.35 -6.22 5.43
CA ILE A 248 5.97 -6.01 6.74
C ILE A 248 7.47 -6.29 6.66
N VAL A 249 8.26 -5.34 7.13
CA VAL A 249 9.71 -5.39 7.15
C VAL A 249 10.20 -5.14 8.59
N PHE A 250 10.81 -6.13 9.20
CA PHE A 250 11.56 -5.95 10.44
C PHE A 250 12.93 -5.37 10.10
N VAL A 251 13.27 -4.26 10.74
CA VAL A 251 14.51 -3.51 10.44
C VAL A 251 15.50 -3.70 11.57
N GLU A 252 16.70 -4.15 11.24
CA GLU A 252 17.83 -4.22 12.17
C GLU A 252 18.33 -2.81 12.50
N ASP A 253 18.60 -2.49 13.76
CA ASP A 253 19.02 -1.15 14.19
C ASP A 253 20.27 -0.66 13.44
N LYS A 254 21.23 -1.55 13.21
CA LYS A 254 22.46 -1.23 12.44
C LYS A 254 22.21 -0.83 10.98
N LYS A 255 21.05 -1.21 10.43
CA LYS A 255 20.65 -0.96 9.03
C LYS A 255 19.49 0.01 8.91
N LEU A 256 19.08 0.66 10.03
CA LEU A 256 17.88 1.48 10.09
C LEU A 256 17.87 2.54 8.99
N GLY A 257 18.83 3.46 9.02
CA GLY A 257 18.90 4.55 8.03
C GLY A 257 18.96 4.03 6.58
N SER A 258 19.88 3.10 6.30
CA SER A 258 20.04 2.56 4.94
C SER A 258 18.79 1.80 4.45
N THR A 259 18.02 1.18 5.35
CA THR A 259 16.80 0.47 4.99
C THR A 259 15.65 1.43 4.69
N LEU A 260 15.45 2.46 5.53
CA LEU A 260 14.42 3.46 5.33
C LEU A 260 14.72 4.32 4.08
N GLN A 261 15.97 4.70 3.84
CA GLN A 261 16.38 5.52 2.71
C GLN A 261 16.23 4.83 1.34
N ARG A 262 16.07 3.51 1.29
CA ARG A 262 15.68 2.83 0.04
C ARG A 262 14.31 3.28 -0.47
N ASP A 263 13.39 3.50 0.45
CA ASP A 263 11.99 3.84 0.13
C ASP A 263 11.69 5.33 0.36
N ILE A 264 12.38 6.03 1.25
CA ILE A 264 12.09 7.39 1.68
C ILE A 264 13.35 8.24 1.48
N ASP A 265 13.23 9.36 0.77
CA ASP A 265 14.35 10.29 0.62
C ASP A 265 14.70 10.95 1.95
N GLU A 266 15.99 11.25 2.18
CA GLU A 266 16.47 11.90 3.41
C GLU A 266 15.72 13.20 3.71
N SER A 267 15.38 13.97 2.68
CA SER A 267 14.60 15.21 2.80
C SER A 267 13.15 14.98 3.27
N GLN A 268 12.63 13.77 3.14
CA GLN A 268 11.27 13.37 3.51
C GLN A 268 11.23 12.46 4.73
N LEU A 269 12.38 11.99 5.17
CA LEU A 269 12.51 11.14 6.34
C LEU A 269 12.46 12.01 7.62
N PRO A 270 11.77 11.55 8.68
CA PRO A 270 11.80 12.22 9.99
C PRO A 270 13.20 12.34 10.59
N GLU A 271 13.48 13.47 11.28
CA GLU A 271 14.75 13.73 11.96
C GLU A 271 15.14 12.61 12.94
N THR A 272 14.16 12.03 13.62
CA THR A 272 14.32 10.88 14.52
C THR A 272 15.04 9.69 13.87
N TYR A 273 14.95 9.55 12.55
CA TYR A 273 15.58 8.47 11.78
C TYR A 273 16.71 8.97 10.88
N GLY A 274 17.29 10.13 11.20
CA GLY A 274 18.42 10.72 10.46
C GLY A 274 18.01 11.48 9.20
N GLY A 275 16.74 11.85 9.07
CA GLY A 275 16.22 12.70 8.00
C GLY A 275 16.21 14.19 8.36
N LYS A 276 15.37 14.97 7.67
CA LYS A 276 15.30 16.44 7.76
C LYS A 276 13.94 17.00 8.15
N LEU A 277 12.91 16.17 8.30
CA LEU A 277 11.57 16.64 8.62
C LEU A 277 11.24 16.49 10.10
N PRO A 278 10.70 17.52 10.77
CA PRO A 278 10.13 17.38 12.09
C PRO A 278 8.90 16.49 12.05
N LEU A 279 8.63 15.80 13.15
CA LEU A 279 7.39 15.04 13.31
C LEU A 279 6.22 15.98 13.59
N VAL A 280 5.09 15.80 12.87
CA VAL A 280 3.84 16.52 13.11
C VAL A 280 2.82 15.55 13.69
N ALA A 281 2.25 15.87 14.85
CA ALA A 281 1.27 15.01 15.49
C ALA A 281 0.01 14.89 14.63
N ILE A 282 -0.63 13.71 14.65
CA ILE A 282 -1.76 13.42 13.76
C ILE A 282 -2.93 14.39 13.93
N GLN A 283 -3.16 14.92 15.12
CA GLN A 283 -4.21 15.91 15.38
C GLN A 283 -3.91 17.27 14.72
N ASP A 284 -2.65 17.61 14.52
CA ASP A 284 -2.18 18.89 13.98
C ASP A 284 -1.97 18.86 12.46
N CYS A 285 -2.18 17.68 11.89
CA CYS A 285 -2.07 17.45 10.44
C CYS A 285 -3.29 17.95 9.66
#